data_1aab23cbe5df48bd213d69f0de65252b
#
_entry.id   1aab23cbe5df48bd213d69f0de65252b
#
_cell.length_a   1.000
_cell.length_b   1.000
_cell.length_c   1.000
_cell.angle_alpha   90.00
_cell.angle_beta   90.00
_cell.angle_gamma   90.00
#
_symmetry.space_group_name_H-M   'P 1'
#
loop_
_entity.id
_entity.type
_entity.pdbx_description
1 polymer ?
#
loop_
_entity_poly.entity_id
_entity_poly.type
_entity_poly.pdbx_seq_one_letter_code
_entity_poly.pdbx_strand_id
1 'polypeptide(L)'
;MPMFGMYNIKELDVETLDAGKDQIHLIDVRTEGEVSRGVIDGAIHIPLHLLPLRAADIPQDKKVVIYCNSGARSAQACAFMAAKGFENMHNLSGGIMAWARSGKPLSALS
;
A
#
# COMPACT_ATOMS: atom_id res chain seq x y z
N MET A 1 8.30 -23.18 13.59
CA MET A 1 7.22 -22.60 12.83
C MET A 1 7.13 -21.09 13.10
N PRO A 2 7.31 -20.29 12.16
CA PRO A 2 7.23 -18.84 12.39
C PRO A 2 5.80 -18.44 12.72
N MET A 3 5.67 -17.47 13.58
CA MET A 3 4.36 -16.89 13.87
C MET A 3 4.18 -15.63 13.09
N PHE A 4 5.18 -14.77 13.16
CA PHE A 4 5.20 -13.59 12.34
C PHE A 4 6.16 -13.84 11.21
N GLY A 5 5.91 -13.27 10.10
CA GLY A 5 6.78 -13.43 8.97
C GLY A 5 6.62 -14.75 8.27
N MET A 6 5.62 -15.54 8.69
CA MET A 6 5.31 -16.74 7.92
C MET A 6 4.83 -16.36 6.52
N TYR A 7 4.37 -15.14 6.35
CA TYR A 7 4.05 -14.59 5.06
C TYR A 7 5.20 -13.68 4.66
N ASN A 8 5.84 -13.99 3.57
CA ASN A 8 6.89 -13.14 3.02
C ASN A 8 6.23 -11.90 2.44
N ILE A 9 6.46 -10.76 3.09
CA ILE A 9 5.93 -9.50 2.59
C ILE A 9 6.76 -9.09 1.39
N LYS A 10 6.11 -8.98 0.25
CA LYS A 10 6.78 -8.55 -0.98
C LYS A 10 6.98 -7.04 -0.91
N GLU A 11 8.22 -6.62 -1.08
CA GLU A 11 8.57 -5.21 -1.07
C GLU A 11 8.69 -4.69 -2.49
N LEU A 12 8.30 -3.44 -2.69
CA LEU A 12 8.37 -2.80 -4.00
C LEU A 12 8.84 -1.38 -3.77
N ASP A 13 9.85 -0.95 -4.51
CA ASP A 13 10.42 0.37 -4.28
C ASP A 13 9.67 1.47 -5.06
N VAL A 14 9.99 2.73 -4.72
CA VAL A 14 9.28 3.86 -5.30
C VAL A 14 9.50 3.99 -6.81
N GLU A 15 10.66 3.60 -7.30
CA GLU A 15 10.94 3.69 -8.73
C GLU A 15 10.10 2.68 -9.51
N THR A 16 9.97 1.49 -8.98
CA THR A 16 9.15 0.44 -9.61
C THR A 16 7.68 0.85 -9.61
N LEU A 17 7.21 1.43 -8.50
CA LEU A 17 5.83 1.93 -8.45
C LEU A 17 5.62 3.02 -9.50
N ASP A 18 6.52 3.99 -9.55
CA ASP A 18 6.38 5.11 -10.47
C ASP A 18 6.33 4.63 -11.91
N ALA A 19 7.18 3.70 -12.27
CA ALA A 19 7.22 3.17 -13.63
C ALA A 19 5.98 2.36 -13.99
N GLY A 20 5.35 1.70 -13.02
CA GLY A 20 4.25 0.79 -13.28
C GLY A 20 2.89 1.23 -12.78
N LYS A 21 2.75 2.47 -12.33
CA LYS A 21 1.53 2.93 -11.66
C LYS A 21 0.25 2.64 -12.42
N ASP A 22 0.27 2.75 -13.74
CA ASP A 22 -0.94 2.55 -14.55
C ASP A 22 -1.46 1.12 -14.49
N GLN A 23 -0.61 0.17 -14.10
CA GLN A 23 -0.96 -1.24 -14.03
C GLN A 23 -1.13 -1.72 -12.59
N ILE A 24 -1.07 -0.81 -11.63
CA ILE A 24 -1.07 -1.14 -10.20
C ILE A 24 -2.31 -0.56 -9.54
N HIS A 25 -2.93 -1.38 -8.68
CA HIS A 25 -3.99 -0.92 -7.79
C HIS A 25 -3.31 -0.43 -6.51
N LEU A 26 -3.36 0.87 -6.27
CA LEU A 26 -2.59 1.51 -5.21
C LEU A 26 -3.51 1.89 -4.03
N ILE A 27 -3.14 1.46 -2.83
CA ILE A 27 -3.97 1.67 -1.64
C ILE A 27 -3.16 2.41 -0.57
N ASP A 28 -3.74 3.50 -0.06
CA ASP A 28 -3.21 4.26 1.07
C ASP A 28 -3.98 3.85 2.31
N VAL A 29 -3.28 3.30 3.32
CA VAL A 29 -3.94 2.84 4.55
C VAL A 29 -3.77 3.80 5.72
N ARG A 30 -3.33 5.02 5.46
CA ARG A 30 -3.11 6.02 6.49
C ARG A 30 -4.43 6.59 7.01
N THR A 31 -4.35 7.43 8.03
CA THR A 31 -5.53 8.10 8.58
C THR A 31 -6.01 9.22 7.65
N GLU A 32 -7.24 9.68 7.87
CA GLU A 32 -7.78 10.80 7.10
C GLU A 32 -6.93 12.07 7.26
N GLY A 33 -6.44 12.32 8.48
CA GLY A 33 -5.60 13.48 8.71
C GLY A 33 -4.31 13.43 7.92
N GLU A 34 -3.70 12.26 7.82
CA GLU A 34 -2.49 12.10 7.02
C GLU A 34 -2.78 12.29 5.53
N VAL A 35 -3.86 11.68 5.06
CA VAL A 35 -4.24 11.75 3.65
C VAL A 35 -4.58 13.17 3.21
N SER A 36 -5.11 13.97 4.14
CA SER A 36 -5.45 15.36 3.83
C SER A 36 -4.23 16.21 3.48
N ARG A 37 -3.03 15.72 3.81
CA ARG A 37 -1.78 16.44 3.51
C ARG A 37 -1.16 16.03 2.19
N GLY A 38 -1.77 15.09 1.50
CA GLY A 38 -1.30 14.63 0.20
C GLY A 38 -1.20 13.13 0.11
N VAL A 39 -1.36 12.62 -1.09
CA VAL A 39 -1.29 11.18 -1.41
C VAL A 39 -0.44 11.00 -2.65
N ILE A 40 -0.09 9.75 -2.93
CA ILE A 40 0.48 9.40 -4.22
C ILE A 40 -0.68 9.35 -5.21
N ASP A 41 -0.53 10.00 -6.35
CA ASP A 41 -1.59 10.10 -7.33
C ASP A 41 -2.11 8.71 -7.74
N GLY A 42 -3.41 8.59 -7.81
CA GLY A 42 -4.06 7.32 -8.15
C GLY A 42 -4.37 6.44 -6.94
N ALA A 43 -3.97 6.85 -5.74
CA ALA A 43 -4.21 6.05 -4.54
C ALA A 43 -5.69 6.02 -4.17
N ILE A 44 -6.14 4.85 -3.74
CA ILE A 44 -7.46 4.66 -3.17
C ILE A 44 -7.26 4.61 -1.66
N HIS A 45 -8.01 5.42 -0.93
CA HIS A 45 -7.87 5.51 0.52
C HIS A 45 -8.73 4.45 1.20
N ILE A 46 -8.07 3.51 1.86
CA ILE A 46 -8.74 2.52 2.72
C ILE A 46 -7.97 2.51 4.03
N PRO A 47 -8.42 3.26 5.05
CA PRO A 47 -7.72 3.28 6.33
C PRO A 47 -7.51 1.86 6.85
N LEU A 48 -6.40 1.65 7.54
CA LEU A 48 -6.00 0.30 7.98
C LEU A 48 -7.14 -0.42 8.72
N HIS A 49 -7.84 0.29 9.61
CA HIS A 49 -8.90 -0.34 10.40
C HIS A 49 -10.13 -0.73 9.58
N LEU A 50 -10.28 -0.18 8.38
CA LEU A 50 -11.40 -0.51 7.50
C LEU A 50 -11.04 -1.58 6.46
N LEU A 51 -9.76 -1.93 6.38
CA LEU A 51 -9.31 -2.90 5.38
C LEU A 51 -10.05 -4.24 5.46
N PRO A 52 -10.31 -4.79 6.66
CA PRO A 52 -11.05 -6.05 6.74
C PRO A 52 -12.43 -5.98 6.11
N LEU A 53 -13.08 -4.83 6.20
CA LEU A 53 -14.43 -4.65 5.64
C LEU A 53 -14.40 -4.44 4.14
N ARG A 54 -13.25 -4.05 3.60
CA ARG A 54 -13.12 -3.69 2.20
C ARG A 54 -12.30 -4.70 1.41
N ALA A 55 -11.86 -5.78 2.06
CA ALA A 55 -10.97 -6.75 1.42
C ALA A 55 -11.58 -7.35 0.14
N ALA A 56 -12.89 -7.59 0.13
CA ALA A 56 -13.55 -8.17 -1.03
C ALA A 56 -13.54 -7.25 -2.25
N ASP A 57 -13.33 -5.95 -2.04
CA ASP A 57 -13.31 -4.98 -3.13
C ASP A 57 -11.94 -4.88 -3.81
N ILE A 58 -10.94 -5.55 -3.25
CA ILE A 58 -9.57 -5.44 -3.73
C ILE A 58 -9.32 -6.50 -4.80
N PRO A 59 -8.84 -6.12 -5.98
CA PRO A 59 -8.66 -7.09 -7.06
C PRO A 59 -7.57 -8.12 -6.75
N GLN A 60 -7.75 -9.32 -7.29
CA GLN A 60 -6.76 -10.38 -7.18
C GLN A 60 -6.04 -10.64 -8.50
N ASP A 61 -6.45 -9.97 -9.56
CA ASP A 61 -5.96 -10.22 -10.92
C ASP A 61 -4.95 -9.17 -11.39
N LYS A 62 -4.50 -8.30 -10.51
CA LYS A 62 -3.47 -7.32 -10.84
C LYS A 62 -2.63 -7.05 -9.61
N LYS A 63 -1.48 -6.44 -9.83
CA LYS A 63 -0.58 -6.07 -8.74
C LYS A 63 -1.23 -5.02 -7.86
N VAL A 64 -1.20 -5.26 -6.55
CA VAL A 64 -1.70 -4.31 -5.57
C VAL A 64 -0.51 -3.84 -4.74
N VAL A 65 -0.38 -2.53 -4.57
CA VAL A 65 0.64 -1.94 -3.72
C VAL A 65 -0.07 -1.18 -2.61
N ILE A 66 0.34 -1.46 -1.37
CA ILE A 66 -0.23 -0.80 -0.20
C ILE A 66 0.88 0.04 0.43
N TYR A 67 0.55 1.26 0.82
CA TYR A 67 1.54 2.11 1.47
C TYR A 67 0.95 2.84 2.67
N CYS A 68 1.85 3.23 3.57
CA CYS A 68 1.55 4.12 4.67
C CYS A 68 2.63 5.20 4.70
N ASN A 69 2.92 5.75 5.87
CA ASN A 69 3.92 6.79 5.96
C ASN A 69 5.34 6.25 5.78
N SER A 70 5.68 5.18 6.51
CA SER A 70 7.05 4.63 6.52
C SER A 70 7.14 3.18 6.04
N GLY A 71 6.02 2.49 5.88
CA GLY A 71 6.00 1.09 5.46
C GLY A 71 5.57 0.10 6.55
N ALA A 72 5.45 0.55 7.82
CA ALA A 72 5.14 -0.37 8.91
C ALA A 72 3.67 -0.82 8.92
N ARG A 73 2.74 0.14 8.86
CA ARG A 73 1.32 -0.19 8.85
C ARG A 73 0.92 -0.92 7.56
N SER A 74 1.51 -0.53 6.45
CA SER A 74 1.22 -1.18 5.18
C SER A 74 1.77 -2.60 5.12
N ALA A 75 2.89 -2.88 5.80
CA ALA A 75 3.37 -4.25 5.92
C ALA A 75 2.37 -5.11 6.69
N GLN A 76 1.77 -4.57 7.76
CA GLN A 76 0.70 -5.26 8.47
C GLN A 76 -0.48 -5.54 7.56
N ALA A 77 -0.85 -4.57 6.75
CA ALA A 77 -1.97 -4.71 5.81
C ALA A 77 -1.67 -5.82 4.80
N CYS A 78 -0.45 -5.86 4.27
CA CYS A 78 -0.05 -6.89 3.33
C CYS A 78 -0.11 -8.28 3.98
N ALA A 79 0.35 -8.40 5.23
CA ALA A 79 0.31 -9.67 5.94
C ALA A 79 -1.14 -10.12 6.17
N PHE A 80 -2.01 -9.20 6.54
CA PHE A 80 -3.43 -9.49 6.72
C PHE A 80 -4.06 -10.01 5.41
N MET A 81 -3.79 -9.34 4.31
CA MET A 81 -4.35 -9.74 3.02
C MET A 81 -3.79 -11.08 2.57
N ALA A 82 -2.49 -11.30 2.77
CA ALA A 82 -1.86 -12.58 2.41
C ALA A 82 -2.48 -13.72 3.21
N ALA A 83 -2.77 -13.49 4.48
CA ALA A 83 -3.42 -14.50 5.32
C ALA A 83 -4.82 -14.84 4.83
N LYS A 84 -5.46 -13.94 4.10
CA LYS A 84 -6.76 -14.17 3.51
C LYS A 84 -6.69 -14.81 2.12
N GLY A 85 -5.49 -15.11 1.65
CA GLY A 85 -5.31 -15.78 0.38
C GLY A 85 -4.93 -14.89 -0.79
N PHE A 86 -4.72 -13.60 -0.56
CA PHE A 86 -4.29 -12.70 -1.63
C PHE A 86 -2.80 -12.89 -1.89
N GLU A 87 -2.43 -13.16 -3.12
CA GLU A 87 -1.04 -13.42 -3.50
C GLU A 87 -0.38 -12.26 -4.23
N ASN A 88 -1.11 -11.18 -4.42
CA ASN A 88 -0.70 -10.07 -5.28
C ASN A 88 -0.38 -8.79 -4.51
N MET A 89 -0.16 -8.89 -3.20
CA MET A 89 0.06 -7.73 -2.33
C MET A 89 1.53 -7.36 -2.25
N HIS A 90 1.82 -6.07 -2.32
CA HIS A 90 3.19 -5.54 -2.21
C HIS A 90 3.18 -4.35 -1.26
N ASN A 91 4.22 -4.24 -0.45
CA ASN A 91 4.41 -3.11 0.45
C ASN A 91 5.34 -2.10 -0.23
N LEU A 92 4.95 -0.84 -0.24
CA LEU A 92 5.85 0.20 -0.77
C LEU A 92 6.95 0.47 0.24
N SER A 93 8.17 0.10 -0.11
CA SER A 93 9.33 0.26 0.76
C SER A 93 9.55 1.73 1.11
N GLY A 94 9.59 2.02 2.41
CA GLY A 94 9.77 3.38 2.89
C GLY A 94 8.54 4.27 2.81
N GLY A 95 7.44 3.77 2.25
CA GLY A 95 6.16 4.47 2.22
C GLY A 95 6.18 5.78 1.45
N ILE A 96 5.18 6.62 1.74
CA ILE A 96 5.09 7.92 1.07
C ILE A 96 6.28 8.82 1.41
N MET A 97 6.93 8.59 2.55
CA MET A 97 8.14 9.35 2.89
C MET A 97 9.25 9.10 1.87
N ALA A 98 9.46 7.85 1.48
CA ALA A 98 10.46 7.53 0.47
C ALA A 98 10.07 8.12 -0.89
N TRP A 99 8.79 8.08 -1.22
CA TRP A 99 8.28 8.68 -2.44
C TRP A 99 8.62 10.17 -2.50
N ALA A 100 8.30 10.89 -1.42
CA ALA A 100 8.55 12.34 -1.35
C ALA A 100 10.03 12.66 -1.36
N ARG A 101 10.85 11.88 -0.63
CA ARG A 101 12.30 12.09 -0.60
C ARG A 101 12.95 11.87 -1.95
N SER A 102 12.34 11.05 -2.80
CA SER A 102 12.82 10.84 -4.16
C SER A 102 12.45 11.98 -5.09
N GLY A 103 11.80 13.02 -4.58
CA GLY A 103 11.40 14.17 -5.38
C GLY A 103 10.13 13.97 -6.17
N LYS A 104 9.39 12.89 -5.91
CA LYS A 104 8.17 12.61 -6.64
C LYS A 104 7.00 13.39 -6.05
N PRO A 105 6.02 13.77 -6.88
CA PRO A 105 4.98 14.70 -6.43
C PRO A 105 3.92 14.05 -5.55
N LEU A 106 3.34 14.86 -4.68
CA LEU A 106 2.15 14.48 -3.92
C LEU A 106 0.95 15.15 -4.55
N SER A 107 -0.20 14.51 -4.42
CA SER A 107 -1.45 14.97 -5.00
C SER A 107 -2.53 15.04 -3.92
N ALA A 108 -3.58 15.79 -4.20
CA ALA A 108 -4.75 15.74 -3.36
C ALA A 108 -5.52 14.45 -3.66
N LEU A 109 -6.17 13.91 -2.64
CA LEU A 109 -7.03 12.75 -2.84
C LEU A 109 -8.27 13.19 -3.62
N SER A 110 -8.60 12.46 -4.67
CA SER A 110 -9.77 12.78 -5.49
C SER A 110 -10.93 11.83 -5.24
#